data_4bd136eb22caee860ed464f430873825
#
_entry.id   4bd136eb22caee860ed464f430873825
#
_cell.length_a   1.000
_cell.length_b   1.000
_cell.length_c   1.000
_cell.angle_alpha   90.00
_cell.angle_beta   90.00
_cell.angle_gamma   90.00
#
_symmetry.space_group_name_H-M   'P 1'
#
loop_
_entity.id
_entity.type
_entity.pdbx_description
1 polymer ?
#
loop_
_entity_poly.entity_id
_entity_poly.type
_entity_poly.pdbx_seq_one_letter_code
_entity_poly.pdbx_strand_id
1 'polypeptide(L)'
;MTSTTNIEKKFEEIAKIMLYDGYLKVRNEYRVYIKTVEFYLHAEEGSLLNVSDPIVYHRNGKPHKGDVPYFPIMTLHAHVSGFDITFENEALKYRASALIRTYAIFDEKSQCFIETKKGCKYDDRSTYLYNYLNGFSVNGNNDIIWVDQASSAKHELNLPTPRRNVFEYVGEEKTNKRDMRLWSYSRKNEIEV
;
A
#
# COMPACT_ATOMS: atom_id res chain seq x y z
N MET A 1 -7.45 24.87 1.38
CA MET A 1 -6.19 24.14 1.71
C MET A 1 -6.57 22.92 2.53
N THR A 2 -6.28 21.73 2.03
CA THR A 2 -6.56 20.48 2.76
C THR A 2 -5.49 20.34 3.84
N SER A 3 -5.87 20.36 5.12
CA SER A 3 -4.90 20.21 6.22
C SER A 3 -4.37 18.78 6.26
N THR A 4 -3.15 18.59 6.77
CA THR A 4 -2.53 17.25 6.99
C THR A 4 -3.47 16.35 7.79
N THR A 5 -4.16 16.87 8.77
CA THR A 5 -5.16 16.15 9.58
C THR A 5 -6.31 15.55 8.74
N ASN A 6 -6.72 16.23 7.66
CA ASN A 6 -7.76 15.69 6.78
C ASN A 6 -7.24 14.54 5.92
N ILE A 7 -5.97 14.59 5.50
CA ILE A 7 -5.31 13.52 4.74
C ILE A 7 -5.17 12.27 5.62
N GLU A 8 -4.69 12.42 6.83
CA GLU A 8 -4.53 11.32 7.79
C GLU A 8 -5.86 10.63 8.09
N LYS A 9 -6.93 11.41 8.27
CA LYS A 9 -8.28 10.86 8.44
C LYS A 9 -8.73 10.04 7.22
N LYS A 10 -8.46 10.52 6.02
CA LYS A 10 -8.77 9.78 4.78
C LYS A 10 -7.95 8.51 4.65
N PHE A 11 -6.67 8.54 5.00
CA PHE A 11 -5.84 7.35 5.02
C PHE A 11 -6.31 6.32 6.06
N GLU A 12 -6.78 6.78 7.23
CA GLU A 12 -7.36 5.89 8.23
C GLU A 12 -8.64 5.20 7.71
N GLU A 13 -9.52 5.95 7.02
CA GLU A 13 -10.73 5.40 6.40
C GLU A 13 -10.38 4.34 5.35
N ILE A 14 -9.44 4.64 4.43
CA ILE A 14 -8.99 3.71 3.41
C ILE A 14 -8.29 2.49 4.04
N ALA A 15 -7.46 2.71 5.06
CA ALA A 15 -6.80 1.63 5.77
C ALA A 15 -7.79 0.65 6.40
N LYS A 16 -8.87 1.14 7.02
CA LYS A 16 -9.93 0.28 7.57
C LYS A 16 -10.54 -0.61 6.49
N ILE A 17 -10.86 -0.06 5.34
CA ILE A 17 -11.37 -0.84 4.20
C ILE A 17 -10.33 -1.89 3.77
N MET A 18 -9.09 -1.48 3.50
CA MET A 18 -8.05 -2.40 3.01
C MET A 18 -7.69 -3.50 4.01
N LEU A 19 -7.78 -3.24 5.31
CA LEU A 19 -7.37 -4.17 6.35
C LEU A 19 -8.51 -5.07 6.85
N TYR A 20 -9.78 -4.70 6.62
CA TYR A 20 -10.92 -5.41 7.21
C TYR A 20 -12.02 -5.80 6.23
N ASP A 21 -12.24 -5.02 5.16
CA ASP A 21 -13.43 -5.18 4.32
C ASP A 21 -13.18 -6.01 3.05
N GLY A 22 -12.10 -6.77 3.02
CA GLY A 22 -11.83 -7.64 1.88
C GLY A 22 -10.43 -8.23 1.87
N TYR A 23 -10.12 -8.83 0.74
CA TYR A 23 -8.83 -9.47 0.48
C TYR A 23 -8.49 -9.43 -1.01
N LEU A 24 -7.22 -9.61 -1.35
CA LEU A 24 -6.81 -9.89 -2.72
C LEU A 24 -6.95 -11.38 -2.99
N LYS A 25 -7.85 -11.74 -3.87
CA LYS A 25 -7.97 -13.10 -4.39
C LYS A 25 -6.96 -13.28 -5.52
N VAL A 26 -6.06 -14.24 -5.37
CA VAL A 26 -5.05 -14.58 -6.37
C VAL A 26 -5.46 -15.87 -7.04
N ARG A 27 -5.90 -15.78 -8.29
CA ARG A 27 -6.55 -16.88 -9.02
C ARG A 27 -7.70 -17.47 -8.18
N ASN A 28 -7.84 -18.77 -8.13
CA ASN A 28 -8.73 -19.45 -7.19
C ASN A 28 -7.93 -20.23 -6.13
N GLU A 29 -6.69 -19.84 -5.91
CA GLU A 29 -5.74 -20.58 -5.09
C GLU A 29 -5.52 -19.94 -3.73
N TYR A 30 -5.47 -18.59 -3.68
CA TYR A 30 -5.10 -17.89 -2.44
C TYR A 30 -5.98 -16.69 -2.16
N ARG A 31 -6.19 -16.41 -0.86
CA ARG A 31 -6.66 -15.12 -0.34
C ARG A 31 -5.50 -14.42 0.37
N VAL A 32 -5.24 -13.19 0.03
CA VAL A 32 -4.20 -12.37 0.66
C VAL A 32 -4.86 -11.28 1.48
N TYR A 33 -4.80 -11.43 2.79
CA TYR A 33 -5.33 -10.48 3.75
C TYR A 33 -4.25 -9.48 4.14
N ILE A 34 -4.50 -8.20 3.96
CA ILE A 34 -3.55 -7.14 4.30
C ILE A 34 -3.54 -6.94 5.82
N LYS A 35 -2.35 -6.89 6.43
CA LYS A 35 -2.17 -6.66 7.87
C LYS A 35 -1.60 -5.28 8.19
N THR A 36 -0.77 -4.75 7.32
CA THR A 36 -0.16 -3.42 7.47
C THR A 36 -0.04 -2.74 6.11
N VAL A 37 -0.38 -1.47 6.07
CA VAL A 37 -0.28 -0.63 4.88
C VAL A 37 0.41 0.69 5.21
N GLU A 38 1.24 1.19 4.29
CA GLU A 38 1.84 2.52 4.36
C GLU A 38 1.38 3.35 3.17
N PHE A 39 0.92 4.57 3.44
CA PHE A 39 0.47 5.47 2.39
C PHE A 39 1.57 6.41 1.92
N TYR A 40 1.51 6.74 0.65
CA TYR A 40 2.39 7.67 -0.05
C TYR A 40 1.53 8.61 -0.87
N LEU A 41 1.77 9.93 -0.77
CA LEU A 41 1.00 10.94 -1.48
C LEU A 41 1.87 12.13 -1.82
N HIS A 42 1.97 12.45 -3.11
CA HIS A 42 2.67 13.62 -3.61
C HIS A 42 1.77 14.44 -4.54
N ALA A 43 1.66 15.73 -4.25
CA ALA A 43 0.98 16.68 -5.11
C ALA A 43 1.95 17.14 -6.21
N GLU A 44 1.58 16.91 -7.47
CA GLU A 44 2.30 17.41 -8.63
C GLU A 44 2.03 18.91 -8.84
N GLU A 45 2.82 19.54 -9.69
CA GLU A 45 2.65 20.96 -10.02
C GLU A 45 1.24 21.26 -10.53
N GLY A 46 0.61 22.28 -9.95
CA GLY A 46 -0.77 22.69 -10.26
C GLY A 46 -1.85 21.87 -9.55
N SER A 47 -1.50 20.98 -8.60
CA SER A 47 -2.45 20.35 -7.70
C SER A 47 -3.02 21.33 -6.69
N LEU A 48 -4.29 21.12 -6.30
CA LEU A 48 -4.91 21.84 -5.17
C LEU A 48 -4.49 21.27 -3.81
N LEU A 49 -3.88 20.10 -3.79
CA LEU A 49 -3.31 19.52 -2.58
C LEU A 49 -1.99 20.19 -2.25
N ASN A 50 -1.74 20.42 -0.97
CA ASN A 50 -0.46 20.94 -0.49
C ASN A 50 0.26 19.85 0.30
N VAL A 51 0.76 18.84 -0.42
CA VAL A 51 1.48 17.70 0.16
C VAL A 51 2.69 17.38 -0.68
N SER A 52 3.86 17.40 -0.06
CA SER A 52 5.10 16.96 -0.69
C SER A 52 5.55 15.63 -0.07
N ASP A 53 5.67 14.62 -0.91
CA ASP A 53 6.25 13.32 -0.55
C ASP A 53 7.24 12.87 -1.63
N PRO A 54 8.46 13.41 -1.62
CA PRO A 54 9.45 13.20 -2.67
C PRO A 54 9.87 11.73 -2.83
N ILE A 55 9.54 10.88 -1.86
CA ILE A 55 9.85 9.45 -1.93
C ILE A 55 8.93 8.67 -2.86
N VAL A 56 7.76 9.20 -3.22
CA VAL A 56 6.86 8.57 -4.20
C VAL A 56 7.65 8.26 -5.47
N TYR A 57 7.82 6.97 -5.76
CA TYR A 57 8.80 6.51 -6.75
C TYR A 57 8.41 6.83 -8.20
N HIS A 58 7.14 7.08 -8.46
CA HIS A 58 6.57 7.31 -9.79
C HIS A 58 6.10 8.76 -10.00
N ARG A 59 6.53 9.73 -9.18
CA ARG A 59 6.25 11.15 -9.38
C ARG A 59 7.08 11.74 -10.51
N ASN A 60 6.58 12.81 -11.12
CA ASN A 60 7.33 13.60 -12.10
C ASN A 60 8.55 14.28 -11.47
N GLY A 61 9.53 14.61 -12.30
CA GLY A 61 10.74 15.33 -11.88
C GLY A 61 11.64 14.55 -10.91
N LYS A 62 11.38 13.27 -10.66
CA LYS A 62 12.28 12.44 -9.89
C LYS A 62 13.56 12.17 -10.70
N PRO A 63 14.77 12.31 -10.12
CA PRO A 63 16.00 12.05 -10.83
C PRO A 63 15.95 10.74 -11.64
N HIS A 64 16.33 10.80 -12.90
CA HIS A 64 16.37 9.71 -13.87
C HIS A 64 15.00 9.20 -14.41
N LYS A 65 13.87 9.83 -14.08
CA LYS A 65 12.56 9.36 -14.57
C LYS A 65 11.87 10.30 -15.56
N GLY A 66 12.19 11.60 -15.54
CA GLY A 66 11.48 12.58 -16.39
C GLY A 66 9.98 12.61 -16.10
N ASP A 67 9.18 12.78 -17.14
CA ASP A 67 7.72 12.73 -17.05
C ASP A 67 7.25 11.28 -17.00
N VAL A 68 6.51 10.94 -15.96
CA VAL A 68 5.97 9.60 -15.73
C VAL A 68 4.46 9.63 -15.96
N PRO A 69 3.89 8.75 -16.80
CA PRO A 69 2.45 8.64 -16.96
C PRO A 69 1.76 8.35 -15.61
N TYR A 70 0.52 8.82 -15.44
CA TYR A 70 -0.27 8.42 -14.30
C TYR A 70 -0.64 6.95 -14.42
N PHE A 71 -0.49 6.21 -13.32
CA PHE A 71 -0.87 4.81 -13.30
C PHE A 71 -2.39 4.67 -13.16
N PRO A 72 -3.00 3.66 -13.79
CA PRO A 72 -4.40 3.37 -13.57
C PRO A 72 -4.69 3.11 -12.09
N ILE A 73 -5.88 3.49 -11.65
CA ILE A 73 -6.35 3.21 -10.28
C ILE A 73 -6.37 1.69 -10.07
N MET A 74 -6.05 1.25 -8.86
CA MET A 74 -6.01 -0.16 -8.47
C MET A 74 -5.02 -0.98 -9.29
N THR A 75 -3.90 -0.39 -9.68
CA THR A 75 -2.80 -1.14 -10.30
C THR A 75 -1.83 -1.61 -9.22
N LEU A 76 -1.45 -2.88 -9.28
CA LEU A 76 -0.50 -3.47 -8.36
C LEU A 76 0.91 -3.35 -8.92
N HIS A 77 1.78 -2.65 -8.21
CA HIS A 77 3.18 -2.48 -8.59
C HIS A 77 4.11 -3.11 -7.56
N ALA A 78 4.96 -4.01 -8.03
CA ALA A 78 6.02 -4.60 -7.23
C ALA A 78 7.27 -3.71 -7.24
N HIS A 79 7.86 -3.53 -6.08
CA HIS A 79 9.18 -2.90 -5.94
C HIS A 79 9.94 -3.51 -4.75
N VAL A 80 11.20 -3.13 -4.57
CA VAL A 80 12.13 -3.71 -3.59
C VAL A 80 11.60 -3.72 -2.13
N SER A 81 10.63 -2.88 -1.80
CA SER A 81 10.07 -2.78 -0.45
C SER A 81 8.73 -3.50 -0.26
N GLY A 82 8.15 -4.09 -1.31
CA GLY A 82 6.86 -4.76 -1.28
C GLY A 82 5.99 -4.47 -2.51
N PHE A 83 4.68 -4.40 -2.31
CA PHE A 83 3.71 -4.13 -3.36
C PHE A 83 2.93 -2.86 -3.05
N ASP A 84 2.84 -1.98 -4.04
CA ASP A 84 1.97 -0.81 -4.01
C ASP A 84 0.66 -1.06 -4.77
N ILE A 85 -0.43 -0.64 -4.18
CA ILE A 85 -1.69 -0.42 -4.91
C ILE A 85 -1.77 1.07 -5.21
N THR A 86 -1.82 1.44 -6.49
CA THR A 86 -1.85 2.84 -6.92
C THR A 86 -3.28 3.40 -6.95
N PHE A 87 -3.43 4.66 -6.57
CA PHE A 87 -4.68 5.42 -6.67
C PHE A 87 -4.41 6.89 -7.00
N GLU A 88 -3.78 7.08 -8.14
CA GLU A 88 -3.41 8.39 -8.66
C GLU A 88 -4.59 9.09 -9.33
N ASN A 89 -4.50 10.40 -9.43
CA ASN A 89 -5.48 11.18 -10.17
C ASN A 89 -4.81 12.27 -11.01
N GLU A 90 -4.85 12.11 -12.32
CA GLU A 90 -4.25 13.04 -13.26
C GLU A 90 -4.98 14.39 -13.28
N ALA A 91 -6.31 14.40 -13.22
CA ALA A 91 -7.09 15.62 -13.23
C ALA A 91 -6.86 16.49 -11.98
N LEU A 92 -6.65 15.84 -10.83
CA LEU A 92 -6.32 16.50 -9.56
C LEU A 92 -4.81 16.60 -9.32
N LYS A 93 -4.00 16.10 -10.24
CA LYS A 93 -2.54 16.19 -10.25
C LYS A 93 -1.90 15.70 -8.96
N TYR A 94 -2.20 14.48 -8.54
CA TYR A 94 -1.51 13.85 -7.44
C TYR A 94 -1.14 12.40 -7.71
N ARG A 95 -0.03 11.97 -7.13
CA ARG A 95 0.47 10.59 -7.09
C ARG A 95 0.19 9.99 -5.73
N ALA A 96 -0.42 8.82 -5.71
CA ALA A 96 -0.72 8.15 -4.45
C ALA A 96 -0.63 6.63 -4.58
N SER A 97 -0.17 6.00 -3.51
CA SER A 97 -0.16 4.55 -3.39
C SER A 97 -0.29 4.09 -1.94
N ALA A 98 -0.72 2.85 -1.79
CA ALA A 98 -0.74 2.13 -0.53
C ALA A 98 0.23 0.94 -0.63
N LEU A 99 1.37 1.02 0.05
CA LEU A 99 2.36 -0.05 0.12
C LEU A 99 1.91 -1.12 1.12
N ILE A 100 1.71 -2.34 0.64
CA ILE A 100 1.41 -3.51 1.47
C ILE A 100 2.69 -3.95 2.17
N ARG A 101 2.77 -3.76 3.49
CA ARG A 101 3.96 -4.10 4.29
C ARG A 101 3.92 -5.50 4.85
N THR A 102 2.78 -5.88 5.38
CA THR A 102 2.58 -7.23 5.92
C THR A 102 1.21 -7.75 5.54
N TYR A 103 1.11 -9.04 5.37
CA TYR A 103 -0.10 -9.72 4.96
C TYR A 103 -0.09 -11.17 5.47
N ALA A 104 -1.24 -11.84 5.39
CA ALA A 104 -1.36 -13.27 5.58
C ALA A 104 -1.93 -13.89 4.31
N ILE A 105 -1.49 -15.10 3.99
CA ILE A 105 -1.97 -15.86 2.84
C ILE A 105 -2.75 -17.04 3.34
N PHE A 106 -4.00 -17.14 2.92
CA PHE A 106 -4.85 -18.31 3.11
C PHE A 106 -4.85 -19.14 1.83
N ASP A 107 -4.57 -20.43 1.96
CA ASP A 107 -4.55 -21.37 0.85
C ASP A 107 -5.92 -22.04 0.75
N GLU A 108 -6.62 -21.84 -0.35
CA GLU A 108 -7.96 -22.40 -0.61
C GLU A 108 -7.94 -23.92 -0.71
N LYS A 109 -6.84 -24.51 -1.09
CA LYS A 109 -6.73 -25.98 -1.21
C LYS A 109 -6.59 -26.67 0.15
N SER A 110 -5.70 -26.16 0.99
CA SER A 110 -5.44 -26.73 2.32
C SER A 110 -6.37 -26.17 3.39
N GLN A 111 -7.17 -25.13 3.08
CA GLN A 111 -8.06 -24.44 4.01
C GLN A 111 -7.35 -23.96 5.28
N CYS A 112 -6.11 -23.48 5.13
CA CYS A 112 -5.32 -22.95 6.24
C CYS A 112 -4.43 -21.79 5.82
N PHE A 113 -3.98 -21.00 6.79
CA PHE A 113 -2.96 -20.00 6.56
C PHE A 113 -1.60 -20.65 6.30
N ILE A 114 -0.91 -20.15 5.28
CA ILE A 114 0.47 -20.54 5.02
C ILE A 114 1.36 -19.97 6.12
N GLU A 115 2.00 -20.84 6.92
CA GLU A 115 2.91 -20.41 7.99
C GLU A 115 4.20 -19.80 7.44
N THR A 116 4.67 -18.69 8.08
CA THR A 116 5.99 -18.14 7.83
C THR A 116 7.06 -18.90 8.60
N LYS A 117 8.15 -19.27 7.95
CA LYS A 117 9.34 -19.71 8.68
C LYS A 117 9.90 -18.52 9.49
N LYS A 118 9.88 -18.64 10.82
CA LYS A 118 10.54 -17.67 11.71
C LYS A 118 12.01 -17.49 11.29
N GLY A 119 12.41 -16.26 11.00
CA GLY A 119 13.81 -15.89 10.80
C GLY A 119 14.23 -15.55 9.39
N CYS A 120 13.40 -15.68 8.37
CA CYS A 120 13.72 -15.21 7.04
C CYS A 120 13.56 -13.68 6.93
N LYS A 121 14.65 -13.01 6.59
CA LYS A 121 14.68 -11.54 6.38
C LYS A 121 13.81 -11.11 5.19
N TYR A 122 13.58 -12.04 4.29
CA TYR A 122 12.60 -12.02 3.22
C TYR A 122 11.75 -13.26 3.44
N ASP A 123 10.52 -13.05 3.82
CA ASP A 123 9.55 -14.12 3.88
C ASP A 123 9.50 -14.79 2.49
N ASP A 124 9.72 -16.12 2.43
CA ASP A 124 9.64 -16.88 1.17
C ASP A 124 8.30 -16.63 0.44
N ARG A 125 7.29 -16.19 1.18
CA ARG A 125 5.99 -15.77 0.65
C ARG A 125 6.00 -14.41 0.00
N SER A 126 6.79 -13.44 0.49
CA SER A 126 6.93 -12.18 -0.25
C SER A 126 7.60 -12.41 -1.60
N THR A 127 8.53 -13.36 -1.69
CA THR A 127 9.12 -13.78 -2.96
C THR A 127 8.11 -14.56 -3.81
N TYR A 128 7.34 -15.44 -3.20
CA TYR A 128 6.30 -16.20 -3.89
C TYR A 128 5.20 -15.29 -4.44
N LEU A 129 4.66 -14.41 -3.61
CA LEU A 129 3.72 -13.38 -4.05
C LEU A 129 4.34 -12.40 -5.03
N TYR A 130 5.58 -12.00 -4.83
CA TYR A 130 6.30 -11.12 -5.74
C TYR A 130 6.35 -11.69 -7.15
N ASN A 131 6.68 -12.97 -7.29
CA ASN A 131 6.72 -13.64 -8.59
C ASN A 131 5.32 -13.78 -9.22
N TYR A 132 4.28 -13.96 -8.41
CA TYR A 132 2.90 -14.07 -8.89
C TYR A 132 2.25 -12.72 -9.16
N LEU A 133 2.55 -11.70 -8.37
CA LEU A 133 1.86 -10.40 -8.42
C LEU A 133 2.58 -9.37 -9.29
N ASN A 134 3.83 -9.64 -9.68
CA ASN A 134 4.63 -8.68 -10.43
C ASN A 134 4.01 -8.40 -11.81
N GLY A 135 3.62 -7.15 -12.02
CA GLY A 135 3.04 -6.69 -13.29
C GLY A 135 1.55 -6.93 -13.47
N PHE A 136 0.83 -7.39 -12.45
CA PHE A 136 -0.61 -7.54 -12.52
C PHE A 136 -1.37 -6.28 -12.05
N SER A 137 -2.47 -5.99 -12.71
CA SER A 137 -3.46 -5.04 -12.24
C SER A 137 -4.46 -5.75 -11.33
N VAL A 138 -4.85 -5.13 -10.21
CA VAL A 138 -5.83 -5.72 -9.29
C VAL A 138 -7.19 -5.97 -9.95
N ASN A 139 -7.58 -5.15 -10.91
CA ASN A 139 -8.88 -5.26 -11.60
C ASN A 139 -8.75 -5.51 -13.12
N GLY A 140 -7.55 -5.57 -13.65
CA GLY A 140 -7.31 -5.67 -15.11
C GLY A 140 -6.96 -7.06 -15.60
N ASN A 141 -6.73 -7.99 -14.69
CA ASN A 141 -6.40 -9.38 -15.00
C ASN A 141 -7.20 -10.28 -14.06
N ASN A 142 -7.81 -11.32 -14.58
CA ASN A 142 -8.62 -12.29 -13.83
C ASN A 142 -7.81 -13.06 -12.77
N ASP A 143 -6.49 -12.89 -12.75
CA ASP A 143 -5.61 -13.59 -11.81
C ASP A 143 -5.57 -12.95 -10.42
N ILE A 144 -5.83 -11.63 -10.31
CA ILE A 144 -5.85 -10.94 -9.03
C ILE A 144 -7.02 -9.95 -9.02
N ILE A 145 -7.91 -10.14 -8.08
CA ILE A 145 -9.06 -9.27 -7.87
C ILE A 145 -9.18 -8.90 -6.40
N TRP A 146 -9.68 -7.71 -6.14
CA TRP A 146 -10.17 -7.36 -4.83
C TRP A 146 -11.55 -7.99 -4.63
N VAL A 147 -11.74 -8.66 -3.50
CA VAL A 147 -13.02 -9.26 -3.10
C VAL A 147 -13.46 -8.59 -1.82
N ASP A 148 -14.62 -7.94 -1.88
CA ASP A 148 -15.25 -7.39 -0.68
C ASP A 148 -15.72 -8.52 0.22
N GLN A 149 -15.36 -8.44 1.48
CA GLN A 149 -15.78 -9.37 2.52
C GLN A 149 -16.15 -8.57 3.76
N ALA A 150 -17.43 -8.47 4.07
CA ALA A 150 -17.86 -7.84 5.31
C ALA A 150 -17.23 -8.57 6.50
N SER A 151 -16.39 -7.87 7.24
CA SER A 151 -15.81 -8.41 8.47
C SER A 151 -16.83 -8.32 9.60
N SER A 152 -16.98 -9.41 10.35
CA SER A 152 -17.71 -9.41 11.62
C SER A 152 -16.92 -8.72 12.73
N ALA A 153 -15.60 -8.62 12.55
CA ALA A 153 -14.70 -7.99 13.50
C ALA A 153 -14.85 -6.47 13.50
N LYS A 154 -14.71 -5.88 14.68
CA LYS A 154 -14.63 -4.42 14.79
C LYS A 154 -13.37 -3.91 14.08
N HIS A 155 -13.52 -2.89 13.23
CA HIS A 155 -12.42 -2.28 12.46
C HIS A 155 -11.49 -1.45 13.36
N GLU A 156 -10.76 -2.14 14.24
CA GLU A 156 -9.82 -1.50 15.16
C GLU A 156 -8.40 -1.49 14.58
N LEU A 157 -7.84 -0.30 14.49
CA LEU A 157 -6.44 -0.11 14.10
C LEU A 157 -5.56 0.02 15.34
N ASN A 158 -4.32 -0.42 15.24
CA ASN A 158 -3.29 0.03 16.16
C ASN A 158 -3.06 1.53 15.99
N LEU A 159 -2.43 2.17 16.97
CA LEU A 159 -2.03 3.56 16.81
C LEU A 159 -1.19 3.70 15.54
N PRO A 160 -1.50 4.68 14.67
CA PRO A 160 -0.74 4.89 13.45
C PRO A 160 0.71 5.25 13.78
N THR A 161 1.62 4.81 12.94
CA THR A 161 3.06 5.00 13.13
C THR A 161 3.70 5.72 11.94
N PRO A 162 4.88 6.33 12.11
CA PRO A 162 5.66 6.78 10.99
C PRO A 162 6.02 5.62 10.06
N ARG A 163 6.09 5.90 8.75
CA ARG A 163 6.50 4.95 7.73
C ARG A 163 7.91 4.42 7.99
N ARG A 164 8.14 3.17 7.70
CA ARG A 164 9.42 2.52 7.96
C ARG A 164 10.49 2.98 6.95
N ASN A 165 11.64 3.44 7.48
CA ASN A 165 12.79 3.87 6.68
C ASN A 165 12.53 5.04 5.73
N VAL A 166 11.52 5.86 6.01
CA VAL A 166 11.26 7.10 5.29
C VAL A 166 11.90 8.27 6.01
N PHE A 167 12.55 9.14 5.25
CA PHE A 167 13.29 10.30 5.76
C PHE A 167 12.73 11.57 5.11
N GLU A 168 12.91 12.70 5.80
CA GLU A 168 12.57 14.02 5.25
C GLU A 168 13.52 14.38 4.09
N TYR A 169 13.02 15.20 3.21
CA TYR A 169 13.77 15.74 2.08
C TYR A 169 13.76 17.27 2.13
N VAL A 170 14.87 17.88 1.72
CA VAL A 170 14.96 19.31 1.42
C VAL A 170 15.22 19.43 -0.07
N GLY A 171 14.20 19.80 -0.83
CA GLY A 171 14.21 19.65 -2.28
C GLY A 171 14.34 18.17 -2.66
N GLU A 172 15.37 17.81 -3.43
CA GLU A 172 15.64 16.43 -3.83
C GLU A 172 16.66 15.71 -2.91
N GLU A 173 17.22 16.39 -1.92
CA GLU A 173 18.23 15.83 -1.04
C GLU A 173 17.59 15.15 0.18
N LYS A 174 17.92 13.88 0.37
CA LYS A 174 17.53 13.10 1.53
C LYS A 174 18.28 13.58 2.77
N THR A 175 17.56 13.90 3.81
CA THR A 175 18.15 14.26 5.12
C THR A 175 18.36 13.02 6.01
N ASN A 176 19.01 13.22 7.18
CA ASN A 176 19.13 12.19 8.22
C ASN A 176 17.92 12.18 9.16
N LYS A 177 16.97 13.12 9.01
CA LYS A 177 15.79 13.24 9.86
C LYS A 177 14.68 12.33 9.34
N ARG A 178 14.07 11.55 10.23
CA ARG A 178 12.95 10.69 9.87
C ARG A 178 11.70 11.50 9.56
N ASP A 179 10.97 11.06 8.54
CA ASP A 179 9.62 11.52 8.30
C ASP A 179 8.69 10.97 9.39
N MET A 180 8.10 11.88 10.15
CA MET A 180 7.28 11.55 11.32
C MET A 180 5.77 11.54 11.01
N ARG A 181 5.36 11.68 9.73
CA ARG A 181 3.96 11.56 9.34
C ARG A 181 3.44 10.16 9.67
N LEU A 182 2.29 10.11 10.35
CA LEU A 182 1.68 8.87 10.85
C LEU A 182 0.88 8.16 9.75
N TRP A 183 1.56 7.76 8.68
CA TRP A 183 0.97 7.21 7.47
C TRP A 183 1.13 5.68 7.34
N SER A 184 1.44 5.01 8.42
CA SER A 184 1.50 3.55 8.50
C SER A 184 0.41 3.05 9.44
N TYR A 185 -0.45 2.18 8.93
CA TYR A 185 -1.63 1.64 9.62
C TYR A 185 -1.57 0.13 9.66
N SER A 186 -1.93 -0.46 10.79
CA SER A 186 -2.05 -1.91 10.93
C SER A 186 -3.32 -2.30 11.66
N ARG A 187 -3.88 -3.45 11.28
CA ARG A 187 -5.03 -4.02 11.99
C ARG A 187 -4.63 -4.48 13.38
N LYS A 188 -5.55 -4.35 14.33
CA LYS A 188 -5.35 -4.78 15.72
C LYS A 188 -5.79 -6.23 15.91
N ASN A 189 -6.89 -6.61 15.28
CA ASN A 189 -7.48 -7.93 15.45
C ASN A 189 -6.86 -8.96 14.50
N GLU A 190 -6.87 -10.21 14.89
CA GLU A 190 -6.48 -11.32 14.01
C GLU A 190 -7.44 -11.43 12.80
N ILE A 191 -6.99 -12.17 11.79
CA ILE A 191 -7.78 -12.43 10.60
C ILE A 191 -8.69 -13.61 10.87
N GLU A 192 -9.99 -13.37 10.74
CA GLU A 192 -11.01 -14.41 10.73
C GLU A 192 -11.34 -14.77 9.27
N VAL A 193 -11.45 -16.07 8.97
CA VAL A 193 -11.69 -16.60 7.62
C VAL A 193 -13.06 -17.27 7.56
#